data_f9322823422d65764f718a6b706c3934
#
_entry.id   f9322823422d65764f718a6b706c3934
#
_cell.length_a   1.000
_cell.length_b   1.000
_cell.length_c   1.000
_cell.angle_alpha   90.00
_cell.angle_beta   90.00
_cell.angle_gamma   90.00
#
_symmetry.space_group_name_H-M   'P 1'
#
loop_
_entity.id
_entity.type
_entity.pdbx_description
1 polymer ?
#
loop_
_entity_poly.entity_id
_entity_poly.type
_entity_poly.pdbx_seq_one_letter_code
_entity_poly.pdbx_strand_id
1 'polypeptide(L)'
;MNMKTKHHPLRTILLSLLILLLLVLVVFVGFYFTRLQTIQSIEQITDYDDGYNLYRMNVQYDYSLDRVIAYGITDNQTMLDAILKEALPLLPVNMKVPNYGCTAFTLTDTDGSVHMGRNYDFKRDTSAMLVYCAPKDGYRSVAFAALDNVSANIPDESLKKKLATLTAPFICLDGMNEKGVSIAVLTLDSEPVNQSTGKQKIFTTLATRL
;
A
#
# COMPACT_ATOMS: atom_id res chain seq x y z
N MET A 1 -25.85 52.28 32.04
CA MET A 1 -26.69 51.05 32.03
C MET A 1 -25.83 49.90 31.55
N ASN A 2 -25.24 49.12 32.49
CA ASN A 2 -24.30 48.06 32.18
C ASN A 2 -25.06 46.74 31.95
N MET A 3 -25.28 46.35 30.70
CA MET A 3 -25.83 45.04 30.37
C MET A 3 -24.76 43.97 30.62
N LYS A 4 -24.82 43.31 31.79
CA LYS A 4 -24.07 42.09 32.04
C LYS A 4 -24.60 40.99 31.11
N THR A 5 -23.86 40.65 30.05
CA THR A 5 -24.16 39.49 29.23
C THR A 5 -24.09 38.23 30.11
N LYS A 6 -25.24 37.59 30.34
CA LYS A 6 -25.31 36.30 31.03
C LYS A 6 -24.56 35.25 30.16
N HIS A 7 -23.35 34.92 30.54
CA HIS A 7 -22.67 33.78 29.98
C HIS A 7 -23.42 32.52 30.36
N HIS A 8 -23.98 31.81 29.40
CA HIS A 8 -24.54 30.48 29.57
C HIS A 8 -23.40 29.44 29.39
N PRO A 9 -22.80 28.93 30.47
CA PRO A 9 -21.63 28.04 30.37
C PRO A 9 -21.94 26.79 29.55
N LEU A 10 -23.14 26.26 29.62
CA LEU A 10 -23.57 25.10 28.84
C LEU A 10 -23.51 25.37 27.32
N ARG A 11 -23.97 26.55 26.88
CA ARG A 11 -23.91 26.93 25.46
C ARG A 11 -22.46 27.04 24.94
N THR A 12 -21.57 27.60 25.76
CA THR A 12 -20.16 27.71 25.42
C THR A 12 -19.50 26.33 25.32
N ILE A 13 -19.80 25.42 26.24
CA ILE A 13 -19.31 24.04 26.22
C ILE A 13 -19.81 23.32 24.96
N LEU A 14 -21.10 23.40 24.65
CA LEU A 14 -21.68 22.76 23.46
C LEU A 14 -21.07 23.32 22.17
N LEU A 15 -20.83 24.61 22.08
CA LEU A 15 -20.17 25.25 20.92
C LEU A 15 -18.72 24.77 20.78
N SER A 16 -17.99 24.67 21.88
CA SER A 16 -16.60 24.16 21.86
C SER A 16 -16.54 22.72 21.42
N LEU A 17 -17.45 21.85 21.88
CA LEU A 17 -17.57 20.48 21.47
C LEU A 17 -17.91 20.34 19.96
N LEU A 18 -18.83 21.19 19.48
CA LEU A 18 -19.17 21.20 18.05
C LEU A 18 -17.98 21.63 17.19
N ILE A 19 -17.25 22.67 17.59
CA ILE A 19 -16.04 23.12 16.88
C ILE A 19 -14.99 22.01 16.87
N LEU A 20 -14.76 21.35 17.98
CA LEU A 20 -13.82 20.24 18.07
C LEU A 20 -14.23 19.09 17.13
N LEU A 21 -15.51 18.71 17.11
CA LEU A 21 -16.04 17.69 16.22
C LEU A 21 -15.84 18.06 14.74
N LEU A 22 -16.11 19.31 14.38
CA LEU A 22 -15.89 19.80 13.01
C LEU A 22 -14.41 19.77 12.62
N LEU A 23 -13.51 20.15 13.53
CA LEU A 23 -12.06 20.05 13.27
C LEU A 23 -11.61 18.61 13.05
N VAL A 24 -12.07 17.68 13.89
CA VAL A 24 -11.80 16.25 13.72
C VAL A 24 -12.32 15.75 12.37
N LEU A 25 -13.53 16.15 11.98
CA LEU A 25 -14.13 15.78 10.71
C LEU A 25 -13.30 16.32 9.52
N VAL A 26 -12.86 17.58 9.58
CA VAL A 26 -12.01 18.17 8.52
C VAL A 26 -10.69 17.42 8.38
N VAL A 27 -10.03 17.10 9.49
CA VAL A 27 -8.79 16.29 9.48
C VAL A 27 -9.04 14.91 8.89
N PHE A 28 -10.13 14.26 9.29
CA PHE A 28 -10.51 12.94 8.78
C PHE A 28 -10.77 12.96 7.27
N VAL A 29 -11.57 13.91 6.80
CA VAL A 29 -11.87 14.10 5.37
C VAL A 29 -10.59 14.38 4.58
N GLY A 30 -9.71 15.26 5.07
CA GLY A 30 -8.43 15.57 4.43
C GLY A 30 -7.52 14.35 4.34
N PHE A 31 -7.47 13.54 5.40
CA PHE A 31 -6.67 12.31 5.43
C PHE A 31 -7.19 11.26 4.43
N TYR A 32 -8.50 11.06 4.36
CA TYR A 32 -9.07 10.06 3.44
C TYR A 32 -9.24 10.57 2.01
N PHE A 33 -9.15 11.87 1.77
CA PHE A 33 -9.31 12.45 0.43
C PHE A 33 -8.31 11.87 -0.58
N THR A 34 -7.03 11.83 -0.25
CA THR A 34 -5.98 11.27 -1.12
C THR A 34 -6.13 9.77 -1.34
N ARG A 35 -6.69 9.04 -0.37
CA ARG A 35 -7.02 7.63 -0.51
C ARG A 35 -8.20 7.40 -1.45
N LEU A 36 -9.20 8.25 -1.38
CA LEU A 36 -10.31 8.24 -2.34
C LEU A 36 -9.81 8.55 -3.76
N GLN A 37 -8.93 9.54 -3.92
CA GLN A 37 -8.31 9.83 -5.21
C GLN A 37 -7.49 8.63 -5.74
N THR A 38 -6.78 7.92 -4.87
CA THR A 38 -6.08 6.68 -5.24
C THR A 38 -7.07 5.63 -5.76
N ILE A 39 -8.18 5.39 -5.03
CA ILE A 39 -9.22 4.46 -5.45
C ILE A 39 -9.85 4.88 -6.79
N GLN A 40 -10.10 6.17 -6.99
CA GLN A 40 -10.66 6.69 -8.24
C GLN A 40 -9.70 6.58 -9.42
N SER A 41 -8.40 6.44 -9.17
CA SER A 41 -7.39 6.23 -10.21
C SER A 41 -7.29 4.78 -10.67
N ILE A 42 -8.00 3.84 -10.05
CA ILE A 42 -7.97 2.44 -10.45
C ILE A 42 -8.65 2.30 -11.80
N GLU A 43 -7.93 1.72 -12.75
CA GLU A 43 -8.39 1.47 -14.10
C GLU A 43 -8.10 0.02 -14.48
N GLN A 44 -9.09 -0.66 -15.02
CA GLN A 44 -8.92 -1.98 -15.62
C GLN A 44 -8.28 -1.82 -17.01
N ILE A 45 -7.17 -2.53 -17.25
CA ILE A 45 -6.42 -2.46 -18.52
C ILE A 45 -6.82 -3.60 -19.47
N THR A 46 -7.08 -4.78 -18.91
CA THR A 46 -7.50 -5.96 -19.70
C THR A 46 -8.89 -6.37 -19.30
N ASP A 47 -9.55 -7.12 -20.18
CA ASP A 47 -10.88 -7.70 -19.96
C ASP A 47 -10.84 -9.15 -20.42
N TYR A 48 -10.36 -10.04 -19.56
CA TYR A 48 -10.25 -11.46 -19.84
C TYR A 48 -11.49 -12.21 -19.35
N ASP A 49 -11.89 -13.25 -20.08
CA ASP A 49 -13.09 -14.04 -19.80
C ASP A 49 -13.07 -14.74 -18.43
N ASP A 50 -11.88 -15.06 -17.90
CA ASP A 50 -11.71 -15.68 -16.59
C ASP A 50 -11.84 -14.69 -15.42
N GLY A 51 -11.97 -13.39 -15.71
CA GLY A 51 -12.14 -12.33 -14.73
C GLY A 51 -10.85 -11.92 -13.98
N TYR A 52 -9.70 -12.55 -14.30
CA TYR A 52 -8.41 -12.18 -13.70
C TYR A 52 -7.71 -11.15 -14.57
N ASN A 53 -7.87 -9.89 -14.23
CA ASN A 53 -7.48 -8.77 -15.07
C ASN A 53 -6.24 -8.03 -14.58
N LEU A 54 -5.63 -7.29 -15.48
CA LEU A 54 -4.61 -6.30 -15.17
C LEU A 54 -5.29 -4.96 -14.89
N TYR A 55 -4.95 -4.39 -13.74
CA TYR A 55 -5.36 -3.06 -13.32
C TYR A 55 -4.15 -2.14 -13.21
N ARG A 56 -4.38 -0.83 -13.18
CA ARG A 56 -3.40 0.16 -12.78
C ARG A 56 -3.95 1.06 -11.69
N MET A 57 -3.07 1.60 -10.86
CA MET A 57 -3.41 2.52 -9.78
C MET A 57 -2.31 3.57 -9.60
N ASN A 58 -2.70 4.82 -9.45
CA ASN A 58 -1.81 5.91 -9.08
C ASN A 58 -2.00 6.24 -7.59
N VAL A 59 -0.99 5.99 -6.78
CA VAL A 59 -1.04 6.24 -5.33
C VAL A 59 -0.93 7.74 -5.08
N GLN A 60 -1.99 8.34 -4.52
CA GLN A 60 -2.08 9.77 -4.24
C GLN A 60 -1.88 10.09 -2.74
N TYR A 61 -1.95 9.08 -1.86
CA TYR A 61 -1.67 9.27 -0.45
C TYR A 61 -0.17 9.11 -0.18
N ASP A 62 0.33 9.91 0.74
CA ASP A 62 1.70 9.82 1.21
C ASP A 62 1.85 8.72 2.25
N TYR A 63 2.97 8.00 2.21
CA TYR A 63 3.37 7.01 3.19
C TYR A 63 4.85 7.20 3.53
N SER A 64 5.22 6.88 4.76
CA SER A 64 6.60 7.01 5.22
C SER A 64 7.25 5.65 5.39
N LEU A 65 8.31 5.41 4.62
CA LEU A 65 9.12 4.20 4.77
C LEU A 65 9.82 4.16 6.13
N ASP A 66 10.27 5.30 6.64
CA ASP A 66 10.86 5.39 7.97
C ASP A 66 9.89 4.95 9.06
N ARG A 67 8.60 5.35 8.96
CA ARG A 67 7.57 4.87 9.89
C ARG A 67 7.35 3.36 9.76
N VAL A 68 7.25 2.85 8.52
CA VAL A 68 7.09 1.41 8.27
C VAL A 68 8.26 0.62 8.87
N ILE A 69 9.49 1.09 8.68
CA ILE A 69 10.68 0.49 9.29
C ILE A 69 10.63 0.59 10.81
N ALA A 70 10.23 1.74 11.35
CA ALA A 70 10.17 1.99 12.81
C ALA A 70 9.13 1.13 13.54
N TYR A 71 8.14 0.55 12.84
CA TYR A 71 7.19 -0.41 13.44
C TYR A 71 7.88 -1.68 13.94
N GLY A 72 9.10 -1.97 13.53
CA GLY A 72 9.85 -3.13 14.01
C GLY A 72 9.22 -4.44 13.57
N ILE A 73 9.01 -4.61 12.27
CA ILE A 73 8.34 -5.78 11.68
C ILE A 73 9.19 -7.03 11.90
N THR A 74 8.67 -8.00 12.64
CA THR A 74 9.35 -9.25 12.99
C THR A 74 8.67 -10.50 12.43
N ASP A 75 7.38 -10.39 12.13
CA ASP A 75 6.53 -11.48 11.65
C ASP A 75 5.40 -10.96 10.75
N ASN A 76 4.58 -11.87 10.27
CA ASN A 76 3.48 -11.55 9.38
C ASN A 76 2.42 -10.65 10.00
N GLN A 77 2.15 -10.79 11.31
CA GLN A 77 1.14 -9.98 11.98
C GLN A 77 1.61 -8.53 12.14
N THR A 78 2.84 -8.34 12.58
CA THR A 78 3.44 -6.99 12.69
C THR A 78 3.58 -6.31 11.33
N MET A 79 3.81 -7.08 10.25
CA MET A 79 3.76 -6.57 8.89
C MET A 79 2.37 -6.07 8.51
N LEU A 80 1.33 -6.87 8.76
CA LEU A 80 -0.05 -6.49 8.47
C LEU A 80 -0.44 -5.22 9.24
N ASP A 81 -0.09 -5.16 10.51
CA ASP A 81 -0.38 -4.00 11.36
C ASP A 81 0.30 -2.73 10.83
N ALA A 82 1.55 -2.82 10.38
CA ALA A 82 2.27 -1.70 9.77
C ALA A 82 1.61 -1.23 8.47
N ILE A 83 1.26 -2.17 7.58
CA ILE A 83 0.61 -1.87 6.31
C ILE A 83 -0.75 -1.21 6.54
N LEU A 84 -1.55 -1.75 7.46
CA LEU A 84 -2.87 -1.19 7.77
C LEU A 84 -2.77 0.20 8.39
N LYS A 85 -1.80 0.44 9.26
CA LYS A 85 -1.56 1.78 9.84
C LYS A 85 -1.20 2.84 8.78
N GLU A 86 -0.43 2.46 7.76
CA GLU A 86 -0.06 3.39 6.68
C GLU A 86 -1.17 3.57 5.63
N ALA A 87 -1.75 2.47 5.14
CA ALA A 87 -2.72 2.50 4.05
C ALA A 87 -4.14 2.81 4.51
N LEU A 88 -4.61 2.12 5.57
CA LEU A 88 -6.01 2.05 5.98
C LEU A 88 -6.17 2.12 7.50
N PRO A 89 -5.66 3.16 8.19
CA PRO A 89 -5.83 3.25 9.64
C PRO A 89 -7.32 3.20 9.99
N LEU A 90 -7.66 2.43 11.03
CA LEU A 90 -8.99 2.23 11.57
C LEU A 90 -9.96 1.34 10.75
N LEU A 91 -9.52 0.78 9.61
CA LEU A 91 -10.37 -0.12 8.82
C LEU A 91 -9.87 -1.56 8.90
N PRO A 92 -10.72 -2.53 9.23
CA PRO A 92 -10.34 -3.94 9.27
C PRO A 92 -10.24 -4.50 7.82
N VAL A 93 -9.06 -4.94 7.44
CA VAL A 93 -8.81 -5.64 6.19
C VAL A 93 -8.10 -6.96 6.49
N ASN A 94 -8.57 -8.05 5.89
CA ASN A 94 -7.90 -9.33 5.97
C ASN A 94 -6.90 -9.46 4.82
N MET A 95 -5.65 -9.70 5.15
CA MET A 95 -4.58 -9.99 4.19
C MET A 95 -4.06 -11.41 4.42
N LYS A 96 -3.59 -12.03 3.36
CA LYS A 96 -2.96 -13.35 3.42
C LYS A 96 -1.47 -13.20 3.12
N VAL A 97 -0.66 -14.00 3.79
CA VAL A 97 0.76 -14.10 3.46
C VAL A 97 0.88 -14.99 2.22
N PRO A 98 1.53 -14.49 1.17
CA PRO A 98 1.64 -15.25 -0.07
C PRO A 98 2.73 -16.34 0.01
N ASN A 99 2.49 -17.45 -0.67
CA ASN A 99 3.50 -18.44 -1.01
C ASN A 99 3.91 -18.19 -2.47
N TYR A 100 5.21 -18.07 -2.75
CA TYR A 100 5.72 -17.64 -4.05
C TYR A 100 6.45 -18.76 -4.79
N GLY A 101 6.30 -18.78 -6.11
CA GLY A 101 7.23 -19.36 -7.07
C GLY A 101 7.53 -18.28 -8.10
N CYS A 102 8.78 -18.04 -8.45
CA CYS A 102 9.14 -16.90 -9.28
C CYS A 102 10.43 -17.10 -10.04
N THR A 103 10.54 -16.47 -11.22
CA THR A 103 11.77 -16.33 -11.99
C THR A 103 12.02 -14.86 -12.31
N ALA A 104 13.26 -14.42 -12.24
CA ALA A 104 13.67 -13.10 -12.70
C ALA A 104 15.01 -13.15 -13.42
N PHE A 105 15.17 -12.28 -14.40
CA PHE A 105 16.42 -12.14 -15.16
C PHE A 105 16.63 -10.69 -15.60
N THR A 106 17.86 -10.35 -15.89
CA THR A 106 18.21 -9.07 -16.52
C THR A 106 18.85 -9.32 -17.88
N LEU A 107 18.54 -8.48 -18.84
CA LEU A 107 19.13 -8.44 -20.17
C LEU A 107 19.67 -7.04 -20.44
N THR A 108 20.81 -6.97 -21.10
CA THR A 108 21.34 -5.72 -21.62
C THR A 108 21.19 -5.72 -23.14
N ASP A 109 20.50 -4.72 -23.66
CA ASP A 109 20.32 -4.54 -25.09
C ASP A 109 21.60 -4.01 -25.76
N THR A 110 21.63 -4.04 -27.09
CA THR A 110 22.77 -3.58 -27.92
C THR A 110 23.06 -2.08 -27.77
N ASP A 111 22.08 -1.29 -27.36
CA ASP A 111 22.23 0.13 -27.06
C ASP A 111 22.69 0.42 -25.62
N GLY A 112 22.91 -0.64 -24.81
CA GLY A 112 23.31 -0.56 -23.41
C GLY A 112 22.15 -0.37 -22.42
N SER A 113 20.91 -0.35 -22.88
CA SER A 113 19.73 -0.35 -21.98
C SER A 113 19.59 -1.67 -21.25
N VAL A 114 19.22 -1.63 -19.97
CA VAL A 114 19.04 -2.81 -19.12
C VAL A 114 17.57 -3.04 -18.89
N HIS A 115 17.12 -4.24 -19.18
CA HIS A 115 15.74 -4.69 -18.98
C HIS A 115 15.68 -5.76 -17.91
N MET A 116 14.69 -5.68 -17.02
CA MET A 116 14.37 -6.74 -16.09
C MET A 116 13.13 -7.49 -16.58
N GLY A 117 13.28 -8.80 -16.78
CA GLY A 117 12.16 -9.71 -17.01
C GLY A 117 11.82 -10.46 -15.73
N ARG A 118 10.53 -10.68 -15.50
CA ARG A 118 10.06 -11.38 -14.31
C ARG A 118 8.84 -12.20 -14.63
N ASN A 119 8.82 -13.46 -14.16
CA ASN A 119 7.64 -14.30 -14.13
C ASN A 119 7.21 -14.55 -12.68
N TYR A 120 5.92 -14.37 -12.42
CA TYR A 120 5.29 -14.62 -11.13
C TYR A 120 4.47 -15.90 -11.22
N ASP A 121 5.09 -17.00 -10.80
CA ASP A 121 4.47 -18.32 -10.81
C ASP A 121 3.72 -18.52 -9.50
N PHE A 122 2.41 -18.52 -9.55
CA PHE A 122 1.57 -18.68 -8.38
C PHE A 122 0.62 -19.88 -8.54
N LYS A 123 0.30 -20.53 -7.43
CA LYS A 123 -0.57 -21.70 -7.44
C LYS A 123 -2.06 -21.37 -7.58
N ARG A 124 -2.41 -20.09 -7.63
CA ARG A 124 -3.78 -19.60 -7.70
C ARG A 124 -3.86 -18.48 -8.72
N ASP A 125 -4.99 -18.40 -9.40
CA ASP A 125 -5.26 -17.31 -10.31
C ASP A 125 -5.34 -15.99 -9.55
N THR A 126 -4.74 -14.95 -10.09
CA THR A 126 -4.71 -13.62 -9.48
C THR A 126 -4.80 -12.53 -10.52
N SER A 127 -5.62 -11.52 -10.25
CA SER A 127 -5.49 -10.25 -10.95
C SER A 127 -4.21 -9.53 -10.51
N ALA A 128 -3.61 -8.80 -11.43
CA ALA A 128 -2.42 -8.00 -11.18
C ALA A 128 -2.76 -6.51 -11.14
N MET A 129 -2.08 -5.76 -10.31
CA MET A 129 -2.18 -4.30 -10.28
C MET A 129 -0.83 -3.66 -10.50
N LEU A 130 -0.73 -2.84 -11.53
CA LEU A 130 0.41 -1.97 -11.79
C LEU A 130 0.27 -0.73 -10.88
N VAL A 131 1.17 -0.59 -9.92
CA VAL A 131 1.11 0.41 -8.86
C VAL A 131 2.16 1.48 -9.12
N TYR A 132 1.71 2.71 -9.36
CA TYR A 132 2.57 3.88 -9.50
C TYR A 132 2.62 4.64 -8.18
N CYS A 133 3.83 4.86 -7.66
CA CYS A 133 4.06 5.58 -6.41
C CYS A 133 4.96 6.80 -6.63
N ALA A 134 4.62 7.89 -5.96
CA ALA A 134 5.42 9.12 -5.94
C ALA A 134 5.43 9.68 -4.49
N PRO A 135 6.10 9.02 -3.55
CA PRO A 135 6.18 9.48 -2.16
C PRO A 135 6.98 10.78 -2.07
N LYS A 136 6.70 11.61 -1.05
CA LYS A 136 7.38 12.90 -0.86
C LYS A 136 8.86 12.72 -0.55
N ASP A 137 9.19 11.71 0.27
CA ASP A 137 10.53 11.44 0.77
C ASP A 137 11.12 10.17 0.13
N GLY A 138 10.92 10.00 -1.18
CA GLY A 138 11.42 8.83 -1.91
C GLY A 138 11.38 8.99 -3.41
N TYR A 139 11.85 7.98 -4.13
CA TYR A 139 11.85 7.96 -5.58
C TYR A 139 10.47 7.54 -6.13
N ARG A 140 10.11 8.09 -7.27
CA ARG A 140 8.96 7.57 -8.02
C ARG A 140 9.26 6.15 -8.45
N SER A 141 8.26 5.30 -8.38
CA SER A 141 8.42 3.88 -8.69
C SER A 141 7.17 3.31 -9.33
N VAL A 142 7.36 2.22 -10.04
CA VAL A 142 6.31 1.36 -10.58
C VAL A 142 6.58 -0.07 -10.14
N ALA A 143 5.52 -0.80 -9.79
CA ALA A 143 5.63 -2.17 -9.31
C ALA A 143 4.35 -2.96 -9.55
N PHE A 144 4.43 -4.30 -9.51
CA PHE A 144 3.28 -5.18 -9.61
C PHE A 144 2.87 -5.75 -8.26
N ALA A 145 1.59 -5.69 -7.96
CA ALA A 145 0.95 -6.34 -6.82
C ALA A 145 -0.01 -7.43 -7.30
N ALA A 146 0.01 -8.59 -6.65
CA ALA A 146 -0.97 -9.65 -6.86
C ALA A 146 -2.18 -9.40 -5.95
N LEU A 147 -3.36 -9.19 -6.54
CA LEU A 147 -4.57 -8.77 -5.81
C LEU A 147 -5.20 -9.89 -4.97
N ASP A 148 -4.90 -11.16 -5.25
CA ASP A 148 -5.33 -12.27 -4.38
C ASP A 148 -4.75 -12.15 -2.96
N ASN A 149 -3.56 -11.58 -2.82
CA ASN A 149 -2.91 -11.40 -1.52
C ASN A 149 -3.73 -10.51 -0.56
N VAL A 150 -4.58 -9.66 -1.10
CA VAL A 150 -5.49 -8.79 -0.34
C VAL A 150 -6.96 -9.12 -0.59
N SER A 151 -7.24 -10.29 -1.19
CA SER A 151 -8.58 -10.76 -1.54
C SER A 151 -9.38 -9.75 -2.38
N ALA A 152 -8.71 -9.10 -3.34
CA ALA A 152 -9.25 -8.03 -4.16
C ALA A 152 -9.13 -8.29 -5.67
N ASN A 153 -9.18 -9.55 -6.13
CA ASN A 153 -9.06 -9.93 -7.54
C ASN A 153 -10.01 -9.19 -8.48
N ILE A 154 -11.20 -8.82 -7.99
CA ILE A 154 -12.15 -7.98 -8.69
C ILE A 154 -12.42 -6.77 -7.80
N PRO A 155 -11.65 -5.67 -7.95
CA PRO A 155 -11.75 -4.51 -7.05
C PRO A 155 -13.16 -3.90 -7.00
N ASP A 156 -13.84 -3.84 -8.13
CA ASP A 156 -15.17 -3.21 -8.24
C ASP A 156 -16.32 -4.06 -7.72
N GLU A 157 -16.10 -5.33 -7.37
CA GLU A 157 -17.14 -6.21 -6.82
C GLU A 157 -17.72 -5.71 -5.50
N SER A 158 -16.90 -5.05 -4.67
CA SER A 158 -17.38 -4.48 -3.41
C SER A 158 -16.48 -3.34 -2.91
N LEU A 159 -17.06 -2.44 -2.13
CA LEU A 159 -16.30 -1.38 -1.46
C LEU A 159 -15.15 -1.92 -0.60
N LYS A 160 -15.36 -3.06 0.08
CA LYS A 160 -14.32 -3.71 0.89
C LYS A 160 -13.13 -4.15 0.03
N LYS A 161 -13.36 -4.78 -1.13
CA LYS A 161 -12.31 -5.18 -2.06
C LYS A 161 -11.59 -3.96 -2.62
N LYS A 162 -12.34 -2.94 -2.99
CA LYS A 162 -11.80 -1.69 -3.49
C LYS A 162 -10.93 -0.97 -2.46
N LEU A 163 -11.34 -0.93 -1.20
CA LEU A 163 -10.54 -0.40 -0.10
C LEU A 163 -9.27 -1.24 0.15
N ALA A 164 -9.34 -2.56 0.02
CA ALA A 164 -8.20 -3.43 0.21
C ALA A 164 -7.07 -3.15 -0.80
N THR A 165 -7.38 -2.65 -2.00
CA THR A 165 -6.37 -2.27 -3.00
C THR A 165 -5.45 -1.14 -2.52
N LEU A 166 -5.86 -0.32 -1.54
CA LEU A 166 -5.00 0.70 -0.96
C LEU A 166 -3.75 0.13 -0.27
N THR A 167 -3.74 -1.17 0.03
CA THR A 167 -2.56 -1.84 0.58
C THR A 167 -1.59 -2.32 -0.51
N ALA A 168 -1.98 -2.25 -1.79
CA ALA A 168 -1.17 -2.74 -2.91
C ALA A 168 0.27 -2.19 -2.93
N PRO A 169 0.57 -0.91 -2.60
CA PRO A 169 1.94 -0.43 -2.56
C PRO A 169 2.87 -1.21 -1.63
N PHE A 170 2.34 -1.87 -0.61
CA PHE A 170 3.12 -2.56 0.42
C PHE A 170 3.23 -4.07 0.21
N ILE A 171 2.57 -4.61 -0.83
CA ILE A 171 2.56 -6.04 -1.15
C ILE A 171 3.13 -6.35 -2.52
N CYS A 172 3.78 -5.38 -3.16
CA CYS A 172 4.42 -5.60 -4.45
C CYS A 172 5.60 -6.56 -4.31
N LEU A 173 5.77 -7.41 -5.31
CA LEU A 173 6.80 -8.46 -5.34
C LEU A 173 7.95 -8.13 -6.29
N ASP A 174 7.80 -7.07 -7.04
CA ASP A 174 8.80 -6.51 -7.93
C ASP A 174 8.59 -5.00 -8.04
N GLY A 175 9.53 -4.33 -8.65
CA GLY A 175 9.42 -2.91 -8.90
C GLY A 175 10.68 -2.33 -9.51
N MET A 176 10.50 -1.13 -10.04
CA MET A 176 11.59 -0.30 -10.55
C MET A 176 11.34 1.14 -10.13
N ASN A 177 12.41 1.84 -9.77
CA ASN A 177 12.33 3.27 -9.46
C ASN A 177 12.90 4.13 -10.62
N GLU A 178 12.66 5.45 -10.53
CA GLU A 178 13.12 6.42 -11.53
C GLU A 178 14.66 6.55 -11.64
N LYS A 179 15.41 5.93 -10.75
CA LYS A 179 16.88 5.84 -10.79
C LYS A 179 17.38 4.59 -11.50
N GLY A 180 16.46 3.75 -12.03
CA GLY A 180 16.79 2.51 -12.72
C GLY A 180 17.13 1.36 -11.78
N VAL A 181 16.93 1.50 -10.48
CA VAL A 181 17.06 0.37 -9.55
C VAL A 181 15.83 -0.49 -9.67
N SER A 182 16.01 -1.78 -9.95
CA SER A 182 14.95 -2.77 -10.02
C SER A 182 15.16 -3.86 -8.98
N ILE A 183 14.06 -4.40 -8.47
CA ILE A 183 14.04 -5.46 -7.47
C ILE A 183 12.95 -6.48 -7.84
N ALA A 184 13.23 -7.76 -7.61
CA ALA A 184 12.24 -8.82 -7.67
C ALA A 184 12.40 -9.75 -6.47
N VAL A 185 11.28 -10.06 -5.83
CA VAL A 185 11.21 -11.02 -4.73
C VAL A 185 11.10 -12.43 -5.34
N LEU A 186 12.05 -13.29 -5.03
CA LEU A 186 12.08 -14.68 -5.45
C LEU A 186 11.99 -15.57 -4.23
N THR A 187 11.31 -16.71 -4.38
CA THR A 187 11.31 -17.76 -3.35
C THR A 187 12.48 -18.71 -3.60
N LEU A 188 13.26 -18.92 -2.57
CA LEU A 188 14.23 -19.99 -2.53
C LEU A 188 13.71 -21.06 -1.55
N ASP A 189 13.57 -22.29 -2.03
CA ASP A 189 13.21 -23.43 -1.19
C ASP A 189 14.45 -23.88 -0.39
N SER A 190 14.64 -23.28 0.76
CA SER A 190 15.76 -23.54 1.66
C SER A 190 15.30 -23.45 3.11
N GLU A 191 16.06 -24.11 4.00
CA GLU A 191 15.88 -23.93 5.44
C GLU A 191 16.00 -22.45 5.83
N PRO A 192 15.22 -21.98 6.82
CA PRO A 192 15.27 -20.61 7.29
C PRO A 192 16.68 -20.23 7.75
N VAL A 193 17.28 -19.23 7.14
CA VAL A 193 18.56 -18.68 7.57
C VAL A 193 18.30 -17.61 8.64
N ASN A 194 18.48 -17.96 9.90
CA ASN A 194 18.27 -17.06 11.01
C ASN A 194 19.54 -16.23 11.28
N GLN A 195 19.71 -15.13 10.57
CA GLN A 195 20.79 -14.18 10.80
C GLN A 195 20.32 -13.08 11.74
N SER A 196 20.72 -13.14 13.03
CA SER A 196 20.57 -12.03 13.95
C SER A 196 21.73 -11.06 13.78
N THR A 197 21.50 -9.97 13.07
CA THR A 197 22.54 -8.94 12.81
C THR A 197 22.50 -7.78 13.81
N GLY A 198 21.54 -7.77 14.75
CA GLY A 198 21.23 -6.62 15.60
C GLY A 198 20.63 -5.43 14.83
N LYS A 199 20.43 -5.55 13.51
CA LYS A 199 19.80 -4.52 12.68
C LYS A 199 18.28 -4.74 12.61
N GLN A 200 17.58 -3.66 12.40
CA GLN A 200 16.15 -3.70 12.19
C GLN A 200 15.82 -4.51 10.93
N LYS A 201 14.86 -5.41 11.05
CA LYS A 201 14.40 -6.25 9.94
C LYS A 201 13.29 -5.55 9.17
N ILE A 202 13.26 -5.75 7.86
CA ILE A 202 12.17 -5.31 7.00
C ILE A 202 11.60 -6.53 6.26
N PHE A 203 10.31 -6.52 6.04
CA PHE A 203 9.66 -7.58 5.27
C PHE A 203 9.99 -7.43 3.77
N THR A 204 10.18 -8.55 3.08
CA THR A 204 10.65 -8.58 1.68
C THR A 204 9.77 -7.77 0.74
N THR A 205 8.44 -7.81 0.91
CA THR A 205 7.52 -7.02 0.07
C THR A 205 7.64 -5.52 0.28
N LEU A 206 8.11 -5.08 1.46
CA LEU A 206 8.36 -3.67 1.74
C LEU A 206 9.69 -3.19 1.15
N ALA A 207 10.64 -4.11 0.92
CA ALA A 207 11.90 -3.78 0.28
C ALA A 207 11.73 -3.27 -1.16
N THR A 208 10.61 -3.59 -1.81
CA THR A 208 10.28 -3.06 -3.15
C THR A 208 9.95 -1.56 -3.11
N ARG A 209 9.83 -0.94 -1.93
CA ARG A 209 9.55 0.49 -1.75
C ARG A 209 10.79 1.29 -1.35
N LEU A 210 11.88 0.62 -0.97
CA LEU A 210 13.16 1.25 -0.65
C LEU A 210 13.91 1.62 -1.93
#